data_8c2d26351ae27ef59a1081ef32db0996
#
_entry.id   8c2d26351ae27ef59a1081ef32db0996
#
_cell.length_a   1.000
_cell.length_b   1.000
_cell.length_c   1.000
_cell.angle_alpha   90.00
_cell.angle_beta   90.00
_cell.angle_gamma   90.00
#
_symmetry.space_group_name_H-M   'P 1'
#
loop_
_entity.id
_entity.type
_entity.pdbx_description
1 polymer ?
#
loop_
_entity_poly.entity_id
_entity_poly.type
_entity_poly.pdbx_seq_one_letter_code
_entity_poly.pdbx_strand_id
1 'polypeptide(L)'
;MPFRQRMARHFGDSVSSPLLLEHQALQPFQLFQPFQPYLTLTPQKLSPEKSYLSYYDVLLTVEDVKALKNDWLTDNNIAFWEEYLERETLPRYPQARIILLRPSMTFLLMKEPDMRHVRSALPDFNKVTHVFLPINDNRNVSMAEGGSHWSLLLVSVIDGIAFHYDSLGGANYSEANVATRKLSEIVGRQLRFINLEDSPQQENGSDCGVFVCLLMRHLLVKRLLSANAREKVSMSMAGKMVDSHGGRKEMLRIIENLRKEGERRRS
;
A
#
# COMPACT_ATOMS: atom_id res chain seq x y z
N MET A 1 25.74 31.81 -28.46
CA MET A 1 26.82 32.66 -27.91
C MET A 1 26.87 32.49 -26.41
N PRO A 2 28.05 32.20 -25.82
CA PRO A 2 28.22 31.84 -24.43
C PRO A 2 28.82 32.97 -23.60
N PHE A 3 28.62 32.96 -22.29
CA PHE A 3 29.49 33.62 -21.29
C PHE A 3 29.61 32.70 -20.10
N ARG A 4 30.68 31.99 -19.90
CA ARG A 4 32.01 32.13 -19.25
C ARG A 4 31.92 32.84 -17.89
N GLN A 5 32.12 32.08 -16.83
CA GLN A 5 33.30 31.83 -15.93
C GLN A 5 33.85 33.09 -15.26
N ARG A 6 34.02 32.99 -13.94
CA ARG A 6 35.33 33.22 -13.28
C ARG A 6 35.36 32.67 -11.86
N MET A 7 36.43 31.90 -11.64
CA MET A 7 37.02 31.50 -10.34
C MET A 7 37.73 32.69 -9.68
N ALA A 8 37.90 32.63 -8.35
CA ALA A 8 39.10 33.13 -7.69
C ALA A 8 39.35 32.34 -6.40
N ARG A 9 40.52 31.77 -6.37
CA ARG A 9 41.24 31.19 -5.19
C ARG A 9 41.98 32.30 -4.45
N HIS A 10 42.28 32.09 -3.14
CA HIS A 10 43.55 32.43 -2.46
C HIS A 10 43.46 31.86 -1.04
N PHE A 11 44.31 31.06 -0.66
CA PHE A 11 45.67 30.83 -0.15
C PHE A 11 46.05 31.66 1.09
N GLY A 12 46.63 30.93 2.09
CA GLY A 12 47.74 31.31 3.01
C GLY A 12 47.22 31.66 4.40
N ASP A 13 47.81 31.37 5.53
CA ASP A 13 49.01 30.59 5.90
C ASP A 13 48.96 30.29 7.40
N SER A 14 49.71 29.32 7.80
CA SER A 14 50.08 28.91 9.14
C SER A 14 50.68 30.00 10.03
N VAL A 15 50.62 29.83 11.39
CA VAL A 15 51.76 29.96 12.32
C VAL A 15 51.37 29.50 13.75
N SER A 16 52.10 28.46 14.22
CA SER A 16 52.72 28.16 15.50
C SER A 16 52.09 28.47 16.87
N SER A 17 52.12 27.40 17.69
CA SER A 17 52.03 27.35 19.16
C SER A 17 53.13 28.17 19.89
N PRO A 18 52.94 28.41 21.20
CA PRO A 18 53.79 27.65 22.14
C PRO A 18 53.09 27.13 23.42
N LEU A 19 53.71 26.12 23.94
CA LEU A 19 53.56 25.48 25.25
C LEU A 19 53.76 26.43 26.42
N LEU A 20 53.05 26.24 27.54
CA LEU A 20 53.56 26.48 28.91
C LEU A 20 52.64 25.79 29.96
N LEU A 21 53.20 24.76 30.58
CA LEU A 21 53.36 24.43 32.01
C LEU A 21 52.16 24.46 32.98
N GLU A 22 51.99 23.29 33.50
CA GLU A 22 51.51 22.78 34.79
C GLU A 22 51.17 23.77 35.90
N HIS A 23 49.99 23.56 36.49
CA HIS A 23 49.87 23.61 37.94
C HIS A 23 48.82 22.57 38.40
N GLN A 24 49.32 21.57 39.14
CA GLN A 24 48.50 20.67 39.96
C GLN A 24 47.88 21.45 41.09
N ALA A 25 46.57 21.38 41.27
CA ALA A 25 45.86 21.80 42.47
C ALA A 25 44.88 20.71 42.90
N LEU A 26 45.00 20.38 44.15
CA LEU A 26 44.40 19.38 44.98
C LEU A 26 42.85 19.29 44.86
N GLN A 27 42.36 18.06 44.83
CA GLN A 27 40.93 17.73 44.90
C GLN A 27 40.40 17.91 46.32
N PRO A 28 39.20 18.49 46.47
CA PRO A 28 38.40 18.32 47.69
C PRO A 28 37.28 17.33 47.48
N PHE A 29 37.20 16.39 48.39
CA PHE A 29 36.06 15.64 48.94
C PHE A 29 34.80 15.41 48.09
N GLN A 30 34.54 14.13 47.84
CA GLN A 30 33.25 13.59 47.45
C GLN A 30 32.15 13.98 48.43
N LEU A 31 31.23 14.82 47.99
CA LEU A 31 29.96 15.02 48.62
C LEU A 31 28.92 14.13 47.93
N PHE A 32 28.18 13.45 48.76
CA PHE A 32 27.02 12.62 48.52
C PHE A 32 26.24 13.00 47.26
N GLN A 33 26.10 12.07 46.29
CA GLN A 33 25.12 12.17 45.23
C GLN A 33 23.72 11.91 45.83
N PRO A 34 22.77 12.78 45.60
CA PRO A 34 21.39 12.50 45.98
C PRO A 34 20.81 11.42 45.05
N PHE A 35 20.10 10.49 45.63
CA PHE A 35 19.29 9.48 44.98
C PHE A 35 18.57 10.07 43.76
N GLN A 36 18.86 9.54 42.58
CA GLN A 36 18.07 9.82 41.39
C GLN A 36 16.68 9.17 41.57
N PRO A 37 15.61 9.94 41.47
CA PRO A 37 14.28 9.34 41.46
C PRO A 37 14.05 8.61 40.17
N TYR A 38 13.54 7.42 40.30
CA TYR A 38 12.91 6.54 39.32
C TYR A 38 12.82 7.10 37.89
N LEU A 39 13.57 6.49 36.98
CA LEU A 39 13.34 6.57 35.54
C LEU A 39 11.87 6.23 35.28
N THR A 40 11.06 7.24 35.10
CA THR A 40 9.78 7.10 34.44
C THR A 40 10.10 6.61 33.03
N LEU A 41 9.85 5.34 32.78
CA LEU A 41 9.84 4.76 31.43
C LEU A 41 8.79 5.51 30.63
N THR A 42 9.21 6.59 29.98
CA THR A 42 8.38 7.18 28.92
C THR A 42 8.17 6.06 27.89
N PRO A 43 6.94 5.79 27.48
CA PRO A 43 6.70 4.77 26.47
C PRO A 43 7.52 5.14 25.24
N GLN A 44 8.49 4.29 24.91
CA GLN A 44 9.37 4.50 23.79
C GLN A 44 8.51 4.53 22.54
N LYS A 45 8.39 5.69 21.90
CA LYS A 45 7.64 5.86 20.67
C LYS A 45 8.27 4.95 19.64
N LEU A 46 7.56 3.92 19.22
CA LEU A 46 8.04 2.97 18.23
C LEU A 46 8.42 3.71 16.94
N SER A 47 9.59 3.36 16.37
CA SER A 47 9.99 3.88 15.07
C SER A 47 8.90 3.59 14.03
N PRO A 48 8.56 4.53 13.14
CA PRO A 48 7.59 4.32 12.07
C PRO A 48 7.86 3.07 11.23
N GLU A 49 9.12 2.81 10.90
CA GLU A 49 9.55 1.67 10.09
C GLU A 49 9.66 0.36 10.86
N LYS A 50 9.41 0.37 12.18
CA LYS A 50 9.44 -0.86 12.96
C LYS A 50 8.39 -1.83 12.47
N SER A 51 8.82 -3.07 12.21
CA SER A 51 7.93 -4.19 11.88
C SER A 51 6.84 -4.35 12.95
N TYR A 52 5.60 -4.45 12.51
CA TYR A 52 4.42 -4.65 13.35
C TYR A 52 3.83 -6.05 13.20
N LEU A 53 3.62 -6.50 11.97
CA LEU A 53 3.13 -7.82 11.62
C LEU A 53 3.77 -8.30 10.32
N SER A 54 4.36 -9.50 10.33
CA SER A 54 4.69 -10.23 9.12
C SER A 54 3.60 -11.26 8.86
N TYR A 55 2.94 -11.17 7.73
CA TYR A 55 1.87 -12.08 7.32
C TYR A 55 2.15 -12.56 5.89
N TYR A 56 2.64 -13.79 5.78
CA TYR A 56 3.15 -14.37 4.53
C TYR A 56 4.11 -13.41 3.81
N ASP A 57 3.76 -12.94 2.61
CA ASP A 57 4.62 -12.09 1.80
C ASP A 57 4.49 -10.59 2.12
N VAL A 58 3.66 -10.22 3.09
CA VAL A 58 3.41 -8.82 3.46
C VAL A 58 3.97 -8.50 4.85
N LEU A 59 4.75 -7.42 4.91
CA LEU A 59 5.25 -6.84 6.16
C LEU A 59 4.53 -5.53 6.44
N LEU A 60 3.71 -5.49 7.50
CA LEU A 60 3.15 -4.24 8.01
C LEU A 60 4.08 -3.59 9.01
N THR A 61 4.27 -2.30 8.89
CA THR A 61 5.01 -1.47 9.83
C THR A 61 4.09 -0.78 10.85
N VAL A 62 4.69 -0.15 11.84
CA VAL A 62 3.94 0.70 12.79
C VAL A 62 3.25 1.86 12.06
N GLU A 63 3.88 2.39 11.00
CA GLU A 63 3.30 3.47 10.19
C GLU A 63 2.06 3.00 9.43
N ASP A 64 2.12 1.82 8.80
CA ASP A 64 0.96 1.23 8.11
C ASP A 64 -0.26 1.08 9.05
N VAL A 65 -0.02 0.62 10.29
CA VAL A 65 -1.09 0.47 11.28
C VAL A 65 -1.63 1.82 11.77
N LYS A 66 -0.80 2.85 11.86
CA LYS A 66 -1.26 4.21 12.16
C LYS A 66 -2.10 4.79 11.02
N ALA A 67 -1.63 4.65 9.79
CA ALA A 67 -2.35 5.08 8.60
C ALA A 67 -3.73 4.44 8.53
N LEU A 68 -3.82 3.13 8.80
CA LEU A 68 -5.08 2.40 8.82
C LEU A 68 -6.10 2.95 9.84
N LYS A 69 -5.67 3.66 10.89
CA LYS A 69 -6.59 4.23 11.88
C LYS A 69 -7.41 5.39 11.32
N ASN A 70 -6.76 6.39 10.75
CA ASN A 70 -7.43 7.64 10.36
C ASN A 70 -6.80 8.34 9.14
N ASP A 71 -5.85 7.71 8.45
CA ASP A 71 -5.09 8.34 7.38
C ASP A 71 -5.28 7.61 6.04
N TRP A 72 -4.57 8.01 5.02
CA TRP A 72 -4.52 7.33 3.73
C TRP A 72 -3.91 5.94 3.89
N LEU A 73 -4.57 4.92 3.33
CA LEU A 73 -4.00 3.58 3.32
C LEU A 73 -2.75 3.54 2.44
N THR A 74 -1.71 2.89 2.98
CA THR A 74 -0.48 2.60 2.25
C THR A 74 -0.67 1.42 1.29
N ASP A 75 0.26 1.26 0.37
CA ASP A 75 0.35 0.07 -0.49
C ASP A 75 0.35 -1.22 0.34
N ASN A 76 1.07 -1.22 1.46
CA ASN A 76 1.15 -2.37 2.37
C ASN A 76 -0.19 -2.71 3.02
N ASN A 77 -1.01 -1.73 3.37
CA ASN A 77 -2.35 -1.98 3.90
C ASN A 77 -3.23 -2.70 2.89
N ILE A 78 -3.21 -2.26 1.62
CA ILE A 78 -3.99 -2.88 0.55
C ILE A 78 -3.42 -4.26 0.23
N ALA A 79 -2.10 -4.41 0.10
CA ALA A 79 -1.44 -5.69 -0.14
C ALA A 79 -1.74 -6.70 0.99
N PHE A 80 -1.75 -6.26 2.25
CA PHE A 80 -2.16 -7.09 3.38
C PHE A 80 -3.60 -7.58 3.24
N TRP A 81 -4.51 -6.71 2.83
CA TRP A 81 -5.91 -7.09 2.65
C TRP A 81 -6.08 -8.14 1.54
N GLU A 82 -5.36 -7.97 0.44
CA GLU A 82 -5.34 -8.95 -0.65
C GLU A 82 -4.79 -10.29 -0.18
N GLU A 83 -3.64 -10.30 0.50
CA GLU A 83 -3.04 -11.52 1.07
C GLU A 83 -4.01 -12.21 2.04
N TYR A 84 -4.67 -11.44 2.91
CA TYR A 84 -5.66 -11.96 3.82
C TYR A 84 -6.84 -12.63 3.10
N LEU A 85 -7.37 -12.00 2.05
CA LEU A 85 -8.43 -12.60 1.24
C LEU A 85 -7.96 -13.87 0.49
N GLU A 86 -6.73 -13.88 0.01
CA GLU A 86 -6.14 -15.05 -0.65
C GLU A 86 -5.95 -16.22 0.32
N ARG A 87 -5.56 -15.97 1.56
CA ARG A 87 -5.31 -17.01 2.57
C ARG A 87 -6.58 -17.50 3.28
N GLU A 88 -7.50 -16.60 3.58
CA GLU A 88 -8.66 -16.93 4.41
C GLU A 88 -9.95 -17.18 3.60
N THR A 89 -10.03 -16.66 2.38
CA THR A 89 -11.25 -16.74 1.58
C THR A 89 -11.09 -17.68 0.38
N LEU A 90 -10.11 -17.46 -0.49
CA LEU A 90 -9.96 -18.20 -1.74
C LEU A 90 -9.76 -19.71 -1.56
N PRO A 91 -9.07 -20.24 -0.52
CA PRO A 91 -8.91 -21.69 -0.36
C PRO A 91 -10.21 -22.47 -0.21
N ARG A 92 -11.29 -21.79 0.19
CA ARG A 92 -12.63 -22.39 0.27
C ARG A 92 -13.29 -22.57 -1.12
N TYR A 93 -12.68 -22.00 -2.15
CA TYR A 93 -13.17 -21.99 -3.53
C TYR A 93 -12.07 -22.44 -4.50
N PRO A 94 -11.63 -23.70 -4.45
CA PRO A 94 -10.45 -24.17 -5.20
C PRO A 94 -10.62 -24.10 -6.72
N GLN A 95 -11.85 -23.93 -7.20
CA GLN A 95 -12.15 -23.75 -8.63
C GLN A 95 -12.08 -22.27 -9.06
N ALA A 96 -11.99 -21.34 -8.13
CA ALA A 96 -11.91 -19.92 -8.46
C ALA A 96 -10.57 -19.61 -9.12
N ARG A 97 -10.62 -18.99 -10.29
CA ARG A 97 -9.46 -18.56 -11.10
C ARG A 97 -9.35 -17.04 -11.03
N ILE A 98 -9.18 -16.52 -9.82
CA ILE A 98 -9.18 -15.09 -9.50
C ILE A 98 -7.80 -14.69 -9.00
N ILE A 99 -7.29 -13.56 -9.52
CA ILE A 99 -6.05 -12.95 -9.06
C ILE A 99 -6.38 -11.63 -8.36
N LEU A 100 -5.79 -11.43 -7.18
CA LEU A 100 -5.71 -10.14 -6.51
C LEU A 100 -4.30 -9.60 -6.78
N LEU A 101 -4.20 -8.62 -7.69
CA LEU A 101 -2.90 -8.14 -8.15
C LEU A 101 -2.38 -7.04 -7.22
N ARG A 102 -1.27 -7.28 -6.55
CA ARG A 102 -0.68 -6.35 -5.58
C ARG A 102 -0.52 -4.92 -6.14
N PRO A 103 -0.66 -3.89 -5.30
CA PRO A 103 -0.49 -2.49 -5.71
C PRO A 103 0.81 -2.23 -6.48
N SER A 104 1.93 -2.79 -6.00
CA SER A 104 3.24 -2.68 -6.67
C SER A 104 3.24 -3.29 -8.07
N MET A 105 2.57 -4.43 -8.27
CA MET A 105 2.45 -5.09 -9.56
C MET A 105 1.53 -4.35 -10.51
N THR A 106 0.44 -3.77 -9.99
CA THR A 106 -0.43 -2.88 -10.77
C THR A 106 0.33 -1.63 -11.21
N PHE A 107 1.13 -1.05 -10.31
CA PHE A 107 1.98 0.10 -10.63
C PHE A 107 3.00 -0.24 -11.72
N LEU A 108 3.70 -1.38 -11.59
CA LEU A 108 4.62 -1.88 -12.61
C LEU A 108 3.92 -2.06 -13.96
N LEU A 109 2.76 -2.70 -13.99
CA LEU A 109 1.96 -2.89 -15.20
C LEU A 109 1.65 -1.54 -15.89
N MET A 110 1.31 -0.52 -15.13
CA MET A 110 0.94 0.79 -15.67
C MET A 110 2.14 1.61 -16.16
N LYS A 111 3.28 1.50 -15.51
CA LYS A 111 4.43 2.40 -15.71
C LYS A 111 5.51 1.83 -16.61
N GLU A 112 5.71 0.52 -16.62
CA GLU A 112 6.73 -0.10 -17.47
C GLU A 112 6.34 0.00 -18.96
N PRO A 113 7.19 0.59 -19.81
CA PRO A 113 6.91 0.71 -21.23
C PRO A 113 7.07 -0.63 -21.98
N ASP A 114 7.97 -1.51 -21.53
CA ASP A 114 8.23 -2.80 -22.17
C ASP A 114 7.40 -3.92 -21.51
N MET A 115 6.34 -4.34 -22.17
CA MET A 115 5.46 -5.41 -21.69
C MET A 115 6.16 -6.78 -21.57
N ARG A 116 7.32 -6.99 -22.17
CA ARG A 116 8.10 -8.23 -21.99
C ARG A 116 8.67 -8.32 -20.59
N HIS A 117 9.17 -7.21 -20.05
CA HIS A 117 9.62 -7.12 -18.65
C HIS A 117 8.48 -7.35 -17.69
N VAL A 118 7.32 -6.74 -17.96
CA VAL A 118 6.12 -6.90 -17.13
C VAL A 118 5.65 -8.36 -17.09
N ARG A 119 5.62 -9.05 -18.25
CA ARG A 119 5.18 -10.44 -18.32
C ARG A 119 5.99 -11.38 -17.44
N SER A 120 7.30 -11.16 -17.31
CA SER A 120 8.16 -12.00 -16.48
C SER A 120 7.94 -11.82 -14.97
N ALA A 121 7.41 -10.66 -14.56
CA ALA A 121 7.17 -10.31 -13.16
C ALA A 121 5.73 -10.59 -12.70
N LEU A 122 4.78 -10.65 -13.65
CA LEU A 122 3.37 -10.85 -13.35
C LEU A 122 3.01 -12.34 -13.19
N PRO A 123 1.92 -12.65 -12.46
CA PRO A 123 1.35 -14.00 -12.45
C PRO A 123 0.96 -14.50 -13.84
N ASP A 124 0.87 -15.83 -13.99
CA ASP A 124 0.33 -16.44 -15.20
C ASP A 124 -1.19 -16.19 -15.28
N PHE A 125 -1.60 -15.49 -16.33
CA PHE A 125 -3.02 -15.20 -16.60
C PHE A 125 -3.73 -16.29 -17.41
N ASN A 126 -3.04 -17.37 -17.78
CA ASN A 126 -3.66 -18.52 -18.44
C ASN A 126 -4.72 -19.13 -17.52
N LYS A 127 -5.95 -19.25 -18.01
CA LYS A 127 -7.11 -19.77 -17.27
C LYS A 127 -7.66 -18.83 -16.16
N VAL A 128 -7.12 -17.63 -16.00
CA VAL A 128 -7.68 -16.65 -15.06
C VAL A 128 -9.01 -16.13 -15.60
N THR A 129 -9.99 -16.05 -14.72
CA THR A 129 -11.33 -15.54 -15.07
C THR A 129 -11.48 -14.07 -14.71
N HIS A 130 -10.97 -13.67 -13.55
CA HIS A 130 -11.07 -12.30 -13.03
C HIS A 130 -9.77 -11.84 -12.40
N VAL A 131 -9.51 -10.54 -12.51
CA VAL A 131 -8.35 -9.88 -11.88
C VAL A 131 -8.82 -8.62 -11.17
N PHE A 132 -8.42 -8.46 -9.92
CA PHE A 132 -8.60 -7.22 -9.16
C PHE A 132 -7.28 -6.46 -9.18
N LEU A 133 -7.36 -5.16 -9.47
CA LEU A 133 -6.20 -4.26 -9.52
C LEU A 133 -6.52 -2.99 -8.71
N PRO A 134 -5.83 -2.76 -7.60
CA PRO A 134 -5.82 -1.45 -6.94
C PRO A 134 -5.10 -0.44 -7.84
N ILE A 135 -5.76 0.67 -8.16
CA ILE A 135 -5.23 1.72 -9.04
C ILE A 135 -4.83 2.92 -8.19
N ASN A 136 -3.60 3.39 -8.37
CA ASN A 136 -3.09 4.61 -7.75
C ASN A 136 -2.71 5.63 -8.82
N ASP A 137 -2.93 6.92 -8.54
CA ASP A 137 -2.62 8.03 -9.47
C ASP A 137 -1.15 8.48 -9.43
N ASN A 138 -0.27 7.79 -8.71
CA ASN A 138 1.15 8.12 -8.66
C ASN A 138 1.76 8.11 -10.07
N ARG A 139 2.32 9.25 -10.49
CA ARG A 139 3.00 9.41 -11.78
C ARG A 139 4.52 9.39 -11.67
N ASN A 140 5.05 9.43 -10.47
CA ASN A 140 6.50 9.48 -10.23
C ASN A 140 7.04 8.09 -9.88
N VAL A 141 7.71 7.45 -10.84
CA VAL A 141 8.31 6.13 -10.65
C VAL A 141 9.51 6.12 -9.70
N SER A 142 10.07 7.28 -9.37
CA SER A 142 11.19 7.40 -8.43
C SER A 142 10.75 7.55 -6.97
N MET A 143 9.45 7.71 -6.72
CA MET A 143 8.87 7.78 -5.37
C MET A 143 8.14 6.48 -5.08
N ALA A 144 8.64 5.72 -4.12
CA ALA A 144 8.04 4.45 -3.70
C ALA A 144 6.63 4.67 -3.12
N GLU A 145 6.44 5.76 -2.39
CA GLU A 145 5.15 6.17 -1.83
C GLU A 145 4.74 7.49 -2.48
N GLY A 146 3.75 7.44 -3.33
CA GLY A 146 3.28 8.62 -4.06
C GLY A 146 1.82 8.47 -4.45
N GLY A 147 1.32 9.52 -5.11
CA GLY A 147 -0.07 9.59 -5.49
C GLY A 147 -0.96 10.14 -4.39
N SER A 148 -2.22 10.38 -4.74
CA SER A 148 -3.19 11.04 -3.89
C SER A 148 -4.54 10.35 -3.83
N HIS A 149 -4.71 9.27 -4.62
CA HIS A 149 -6.00 8.60 -4.70
C HIS A 149 -5.89 7.11 -5.07
N TRP A 150 -6.73 6.29 -4.44
CA TRP A 150 -6.92 4.88 -4.75
C TRP A 150 -8.29 4.61 -5.37
N SER A 151 -8.33 3.76 -6.37
CA SER A 151 -9.56 3.19 -6.93
C SER A 151 -9.40 1.71 -7.25
N LEU A 152 -10.47 1.02 -7.60
CA LEU A 152 -10.45 -0.41 -7.88
C LEU A 152 -10.84 -0.68 -9.33
N LEU A 153 -10.03 -1.50 -10.01
CA LEU A 153 -10.37 -2.07 -11.31
C LEU A 153 -10.62 -3.57 -11.15
N LEU A 154 -11.80 -4.03 -11.55
CA LEU A 154 -12.14 -5.46 -11.64
C LEU A 154 -12.25 -5.85 -13.10
N VAL A 155 -11.40 -6.76 -13.54
CA VAL A 155 -11.39 -7.25 -14.92
C VAL A 155 -11.98 -8.64 -15.01
N SER A 156 -13.07 -8.80 -15.76
CA SER A 156 -13.55 -10.09 -16.23
C SER A 156 -12.82 -10.45 -17.53
N VAL A 157 -11.83 -11.32 -17.43
CA VAL A 157 -11.07 -11.77 -18.61
C VAL A 157 -11.97 -12.58 -19.54
N ILE A 158 -12.87 -13.39 -18.98
CA ILE A 158 -13.80 -14.23 -19.76
C ILE A 158 -14.83 -13.41 -20.54
N ASP A 159 -15.31 -12.29 -20.00
CA ASP A 159 -16.27 -11.42 -20.67
C ASP A 159 -15.61 -10.32 -21.51
N GLY A 160 -14.29 -10.09 -21.31
CA GLY A 160 -13.56 -9.03 -21.97
C GLY A 160 -13.97 -7.63 -21.49
N ILE A 161 -14.26 -7.47 -20.20
CA ILE A 161 -14.75 -6.21 -19.62
C ILE A 161 -13.92 -5.87 -18.37
N ALA A 162 -13.55 -4.59 -18.26
CA ALA A 162 -12.92 -4.00 -17.09
C ALA A 162 -13.86 -2.99 -16.43
N PHE A 163 -14.23 -3.23 -15.19
CA PHE A 163 -15.14 -2.40 -14.40
C PHE A 163 -14.31 -1.56 -13.43
N HIS A 164 -14.44 -0.25 -13.54
CA HIS A 164 -13.74 0.70 -12.67
C HIS A 164 -14.67 1.25 -11.60
N TYR A 165 -14.26 1.11 -10.35
CA TYR A 165 -14.93 1.60 -9.15
C TYR A 165 -14.09 2.69 -8.53
N ASP A 166 -14.62 3.90 -8.48
CA ASP A 166 -13.91 5.06 -7.94
C ASP A 166 -14.80 5.82 -6.94
N SER A 167 -14.32 5.95 -5.73
CA SER A 167 -15.03 6.61 -4.63
C SER A 167 -14.92 8.14 -4.65
N LEU A 168 -14.25 8.71 -5.65
CA LEU A 168 -14.04 10.16 -5.81
C LEU A 168 -14.38 10.62 -7.24
N GLY A 169 -15.60 10.32 -7.69
CA GLY A 169 -16.15 10.82 -8.95
C GLY A 169 -15.35 10.44 -10.21
N GLY A 170 -14.59 9.36 -10.19
CA GLY A 170 -13.79 8.92 -11.33
C GLY A 170 -12.44 9.63 -11.46
N ALA A 171 -11.87 10.11 -10.36
CA ALA A 171 -10.58 10.79 -10.34
C ALA A 171 -9.45 9.98 -11.01
N ASN A 172 -9.47 8.65 -10.86
CA ASN A 172 -8.52 7.72 -11.48
C ASN A 172 -8.99 7.13 -12.83
N TYR A 173 -9.93 7.75 -13.51
CA TYR A 173 -10.44 7.26 -14.81
C TYR A 173 -9.31 7.00 -15.81
N SER A 174 -8.38 7.95 -15.94
CA SER A 174 -7.26 7.87 -16.87
C SER A 174 -6.32 6.70 -16.54
N GLU A 175 -5.96 6.58 -15.28
CA GLU A 175 -5.07 5.57 -14.74
C GLU A 175 -5.68 4.16 -14.90
N ALA A 176 -6.94 4.00 -14.57
CA ALA A 176 -7.66 2.74 -14.73
C ALA A 176 -7.80 2.32 -16.21
N ASN A 177 -7.99 3.29 -17.10
CA ASN A 177 -8.02 3.01 -18.55
C ASN A 177 -6.62 2.60 -19.06
N VAL A 178 -5.54 3.22 -18.57
CA VAL A 178 -4.17 2.78 -18.87
C VAL A 178 -3.94 1.35 -18.40
N ALA A 179 -4.30 1.02 -17.17
CA ALA A 179 -4.18 -0.34 -16.62
C ALA A 179 -4.98 -1.35 -17.47
N THR A 180 -6.18 -1.00 -17.89
CA THR A 180 -7.02 -1.85 -18.77
C THR A 180 -6.34 -2.14 -20.09
N ARG A 181 -5.78 -1.14 -20.77
CA ARG A 181 -5.06 -1.33 -22.05
C ARG A 181 -3.82 -2.21 -21.88
N LYS A 182 -3.02 -1.95 -20.85
CA LYS A 182 -1.82 -2.71 -20.54
C LYS A 182 -2.13 -4.17 -20.21
N LEU A 183 -3.17 -4.41 -19.41
CA LEU A 183 -3.60 -5.77 -19.11
C LEU A 183 -4.17 -6.48 -20.36
N SER A 184 -4.86 -5.75 -21.24
CA SER A 184 -5.34 -6.27 -22.54
C SER A 184 -4.19 -6.86 -23.38
N GLU A 185 -3.03 -6.16 -23.41
CA GLU A 185 -1.82 -6.66 -24.09
C GLU A 185 -1.26 -7.93 -23.43
N ILE A 186 -1.29 -7.99 -22.08
CA ILE A 186 -0.81 -9.14 -21.32
C ILE A 186 -1.68 -10.38 -21.55
N VAL A 187 -2.99 -10.24 -21.45
CA VAL A 187 -3.94 -11.36 -21.62
C VAL A 187 -4.19 -11.71 -23.09
N GLY A 188 -3.68 -10.89 -24.03
CA GLY A 188 -3.84 -11.13 -25.48
C GLY A 188 -5.29 -11.00 -25.96
N ARG A 189 -6.10 -10.23 -25.28
CA ARG A 189 -7.53 -10.05 -25.56
C ARG A 189 -7.94 -8.61 -25.33
N GLN A 190 -8.76 -8.06 -26.23
CA GLN A 190 -9.33 -6.74 -26.07
C GLN A 190 -10.27 -6.70 -24.84
N LEU A 191 -10.05 -5.72 -23.97
CA LEU A 191 -10.86 -5.44 -22.80
C LEU A 191 -11.61 -4.12 -22.97
N ARG A 192 -12.93 -4.16 -22.80
CA ARG A 192 -13.79 -2.97 -22.83
C ARG A 192 -13.79 -2.32 -21.44
N PHE A 193 -13.32 -1.11 -21.34
CA PHE A 193 -13.33 -0.32 -20.11
C PHE A 193 -14.71 0.27 -19.83
N ILE A 194 -15.20 0.14 -18.62
CA ILE A 194 -16.45 0.71 -18.12
C ILE A 194 -16.17 1.40 -16.78
N ASN A 195 -16.35 2.72 -16.75
CA ASN A 195 -16.39 3.44 -15.47
C ASN A 195 -17.78 3.33 -14.87
N LEU A 196 -17.90 2.82 -13.65
CA LEU A 196 -19.17 2.65 -12.97
C LEU A 196 -19.52 3.90 -12.19
N GLU A 197 -20.45 4.69 -12.73
CA GLU A 197 -20.92 5.94 -12.13
C GLU A 197 -21.70 5.73 -10.84
N ASP A 198 -22.20 4.51 -10.61
CA ASP A 198 -22.90 4.10 -9.39
C ASP A 198 -21.97 3.59 -8.27
N SER A 199 -20.69 3.81 -8.40
CA SER A 199 -19.71 3.48 -7.34
C SER A 199 -20.01 4.28 -6.07
N PRO A 200 -20.00 3.66 -4.88
CA PRO A 200 -20.16 4.37 -3.62
C PRO A 200 -19.10 5.46 -3.47
N GLN A 201 -19.53 6.64 -3.03
CA GLN A 201 -18.66 7.81 -2.90
C GLN A 201 -18.21 8.00 -1.46
N GLN A 202 -16.93 8.36 -1.26
CA GLN A 202 -16.38 8.69 0.05
C GLN A 202 -16.80 10.08 0.50
N GLU A 203 -16.92 10.25 1.83
CA GLU A 203 -17.34 11.51 2.43
C GLU A 203 -16.16 12.34 2.98
N ASN A 204 -14.93 11.78 2.96
CA ASN A 204 -13.71 12.44 3.45
C ASN A 204 -12.53 12.21 2.49
N GLY A 205 -11.42 12.89 2.75
CA GLY A 205 -10.23 12.85 1.90
C GLY A 205 -9.34 11.61 2.07
N SER A 206 -9.61 10.70 3.01
CA SER A 206 -8.66 9.63 3.38
C SER A 206 -9.16 8.19 3.18
N ASP A 207 -10.43 7.97 2.86
CA ASP A 207 -11.03 6.64 2.86
C ASP A 207 -10.93 5.89 1.52
N CYS A 208 -10.37 6.47 0.47
CA CYS A 208 -10.30 5.83 -0.86
C CYS A 208 -9.72 4.40 -0.82
N GLY A 209 -8.60 4.20 -0.13
CA GLY A 209 -8.00 2.86 0.03
C GLY A 209 -8.89 1.89 0.80
N VAL A 210 -9.66 2.38 1.78
CA VAL A 210 -10.65 1.56 2.51
C VAL A 210 -11.78 1.13 1.58
N PHE A 211 -12.27 2.05 0.74
CA PHE A 211 -13.26 1.72 -0.29
C PHE A 211 -12.75 0.63 -1.23
N VAL A 212 -11.49 0.72 -1.70
CA VAL A 212 -10.86 -0.34 -2.51
C VAL A 212 -10.95 -1.68 -1.81
N CYS A 213 -10.52 -1.76 -0.55
CA CYS A 213 -10.51 -3.01 0.22
C CYS A 213 -11.91 -3.59 0.44
N LEU A 214 -12.88 -2.76 0.82
CA LEU A 214 -14.24 -3.21 1.11
C LEU A 214 -15.01 -3.59 -0.16
N LEU A 215 -14.85 -2.83 -1.24
CA LEU A 215 -15.42 -3.16 -2.54
C LEU A 215 -14.81 -4.44 -3.11
N MET A 216 -13.49 -4.62 -3.02
CA MET A 216 -12.80 -5.83 -3.42
C MET A 216 -13.40 -7.06 -2.71
N ARG A 217 -13.52 -7.02 -1.39
CA ARG A 217 -14.14 -8.12 -0.62
C ARG A 217 -15.60 -8.34 -1.03
N HIS A 218 -16.38 -7.28 -1.16
CA HIS A 218 -17.79 -7.41 -1.54
C HIS A 218 -17.95 -8.06 -2.92
N LEU A 219 -17.22 -7.56 -3.91
CA LEU A 219 -17.26 -8.09 -5.28
C LEU A 219 -16.74 -9.53 -5.32
N LEU A 220 -15.64 -9.82 -4.63
CA LEU A 220 -15.10 -11.17 -4.56
C LEU A 220 -16.12 -12.14 -3.92
N VAL A 221 -16.52 -11.88 -2.69
CA VAL A 221 -17.29 -12.84 -1.88
C VAL A 221 -18.77 -12.87 -2.27
N LYS A 222 -19.41 -11.69 -2.44
CA LYS A 222 -20.86 -11.59 -2.64
C LYS A 222 -21.30 -11.60 -4.11
N ARG A 223 -20.33 -11.42 -5.03
CA ARG A 223 -20.64 -11.40 -6.45
C ARG A 223 -20.01 -12.58 -7.17
N LEU A 224 -18.69 -12.75 -7.11
CA LEU A 224 -18.00 -13.78 -7.88
C LEU A 224 -18.05 -15.17 -7.25
N LEU A 225 -17.71 -15.29 -5.95
CA LEU A 225 -17.62 -16.59 -5.29
C LEU A 225 -18.97 -17.19 -4.89
N SER A 226 -20.02 -16.36 -4.73
CA SER A 226 -21.37 -16.83 -4.39
C SER A 226 -22.25 -17.10 -5.62
N ALA A 227 -21.81 -16.70 -6.82
CA ALA A 227 -22.59 -16.90 -8.05
C ALA A 227 -22.47 -18.34 -8.56
N ASN A 228 -23.57 -18.85 -9.08
CA ASN A 228 -23.56 -20.08 -9.87
C ASN A 228 -22.96 -19.83 -11.26
N ALA A 229 -22.28 -20.83 -11.84
CA ALA A 229 -21.58 -20.71 -13.12
C ALA A 229 -22.46 -20.28 -14.33
N ARG A 230 -23.80 -20.31 -14.17
CA ARG A 230 -24.78 -19.90 -15.19
C ARG A 230 -25.45 -18.56 -14.93
N GLU A 231 -25.13 -17.91 -13.81
CA GLU A 231 -25.80 -16.69 -13.37
C GLU A 231 -25.05 -15.46 -13.86
N LYS A 232 -25.76 -14.53 -14.48
CA LYS A 232 -25.20 -13.22 -14.81
C LYS A 232 -25.10 -12.39 -13.53
N VAL A 233 -23.88 -12.12 -13.10
CA VAL A 233 -23.62 -11.33 -11.91
C VAL A 233 -23.62 -9.85 -12.25
N SER A 234 -24.48 -9.09 -11.58
CA SER A 234 -24.44 -7.63 -11.70
C SER A 234 -23.20 -7.07 -11.03
N MET A 235 -22.47 -6.22 -11.76
CA MET A 235 -21.31 -5.48 -11.25
C MET A 235 -21.68 -4.08 -10.75
N SER A 236 -22.95 -3.67 -10.89
CA SER A 236 -23.47 -2.42 -10.34
C SER A 236 -23.37 -2.39 -8.82
N MET A 237 -23.04 -1.22 -8.30
CA MET A 237 -23.00 -0.93 -6.86
C MET A 237 -24.13 0.01 -6.43
N ALA A 238 -25.12 0.23 -7.28
CA ALA A 238 -26.27 1.09 -7.00
C ALA A 238 -26.92 0.78 -5.66
N GLY A 239 -27.11 1.81 -4.84
CA GLY A 239 -27.70 1.71 -3.51
C GLY A 239 -26.84 0.98 -2.47
N LYS A 240 -25.58 0.66 -2.76
CA LYS A 240 -24.63 0.09 -1.78
C LYS A 240 -23.96 1.21 -1.01
N MET A 241 -23.98 1.07 0.31
CA MET A 241 -23.22 1.92 1.21
C MET A 241 -21.96 1.20 1.68
N VAL A 242 -20.89 1.96 1.86
CA VAL A 242 -19.62 1.46 2.39
C VAL A 242 -19.41 2.07 3.78
N ASP A 243 -19.41 1.25 4.81
CA ASP A 243 -19.03 1.64 6.16
C ASP A 243 -17.50 1.63 6.29
N SER A 244 -16.87 2.73 5.89
CA SER A 244 -15.41 2.87 5.94
C SER A 244 -14.87 2.84 7.36
N HIS A 245 -15.58 3.44 8.31
CA HIS A 245 -15.18 3.44 9.72
C HIS A 245 -15.20 2.04 10.34
N GLY A 246 -16.30 1.29 10.11
CA GLY A 246 -16.38 -0.12 10.49
C GLY A 246 -15.33 -0.98 9.80
N GLY A 247 -15.06 -0.71 8.52
CA GLY A 247 -14.01 -1.38 7.75
C GLY A 247 -12.62 -1.19 8.34
N ARG A 248 -12.24 0.04 8.69
CA ARG A 248 -10.96 0.33 9.36
C ARG A 248 -10.83 -0.43 10.68
N LYS A 249 -11.87 -0.43 11.50
CA LYS A 249 -11.90 -1.18 12.77
C LYS A 249 -11.76 -2.68 12.57
N GLU A 250 -12.43 -3.22 11.57
CA GLU A 250 -12.35 -4.65 11.24
C GLU A 250 -10.94 -5.04 10.81
N MET A 251 -10.33 -4.28 9.90
CA MET A 251 -8.97 -4.53 9.44
C MET A 251 -7.96 -4.47 10.60
N LEU A 252 -8.06 -3.46 11.47
CA LEU A 252 -7.21 -3.35 12.66
C LEU A 252 -7.38 -4.56 13.59
N ARG A 253 -8.62 -4.99 13.84
CA ARG A 253 -8.90 -6.16 14.67
C ARG A 253 -8.29 -7.45 14.09
N ILE A 254 -8.35 -7.63 12.78
CA ILE A 254 -7.74 -8.76 12.08
C ILE A 254 -6.22 -8.74 12.29
N ILE A 255 -5.57 -7.60 12.03
CA ILE A 255 -4.13 -7.42 12.20
C ILE A 255 -3.69 -7.73 13.63
N GLU A 256 -4.41 -7.20 14.63
CA GLU A 256 -4.12 -7.43 16.05
C GLU A 256 -4.26 -8.91 16.45
N ASN A 257 -5.29 -9.59 15.94
CA ASN A 257 -5.49 -11.02 16.22
C ASN A 257 -4.36 -11.85 15.61
N LEU A 258 -4.00 -11.61 14.35
CA LEU A 258 -2.89 -12.31 13.68
C LEU A 258 -1.56 -12.06 14.40
N ARG A 259 -1.31 -10.84 14.86
CA ARG A 259 -0.11 -10.51 15.64
C ARG A 259 -0.05 -11.32 16.94
N LYS A 260 -1.13 -11.33 17.71
CA LYS A 260 -1.22 -12.11 18.96
C LYS A 260 -1.05 -13.61 18.74
N GLU A 261 -1.60 -14.14 17.66
CA GLU A 261 -1.40 -15.56 17.31
C GLU A 261 0.06 -15.86 16.95
N GLY A 262 0.70 -14.98 16.19
CA GLY A 262 2.13 -15.09 15.86
C GLY A 262 3.03 -15.04 17.10
N GLU A 263 2.71 -14.19 18.07
CA GLU A 263 3.42 -14.09 19.34
C GLU A 263 3.27 -15.38 20.17
N ARG A 264 2.06 -15.94 20.28
CA ARG A 264 1.80 -17.20 21.00
C ARG A 264 2.51 -18.42 20.41
N ARG A 265 2.72 -18.45 19.09
CA ARG A 265 3.44 -19.56 18.43
C ARG A 265 4.96 -19.49 18.63
N ARG A 266 5.49 -18.35 19.08
CA ARG A 266 6.92 -18.14 19.33
C ARG A 266 7.29 -18.29 20.82
N SER A 267 6.31 -18.25 21.71
CA SER A 267 6.46 -18.50 23.16
C SER A 267 6.29 -19.99 23.49
#